data_e927bd5d6f7e4fbaa4812c42d06d2d8f
#
_entry.id   e927bd5d6f7e4fbaa4812c42d06d2d8f
#
_cell.length_a   1.000
_cell.length_b   1.000
_cell.length_c   1.000
_cell.angle_alpha   90.00
_cell.angle_beta   90.00
_cell.angle_gamma   90.00
#
_symmetry.space_group_name_H-M   'P 1'
#
loop_
_entity.id
_entity.type
_entity.pdbx_description
1 polymer ?
#
loop_
_entity_poly.entity_id
_entity_poly.type
_entity_poly.pdbx_seq_one_letter_code
_entity_poly.pdbx_strand_id
1 'polypeptide(L)'
;MFRLGIISEIGEGENLGYARVSFDEDEIVSGWLAIPSMATYKTKHWIPVEVNAQVLCSMDENCEQGAIVLVLWSDTDTPPDWAGPDTMGVKYADGAEVFYDAKAHKLSVNAPDSELSIACKKLN
;
A
#
# COMPACT_ATOMS: atom_id res chain seq x y z
N MET A 1 -17.57 4.42 12.34
CA MET A 1 -18.12 3.28 11.58
C MET A 1 -17.09 2.80 10.58
N PHE A 2 -16.86 1.51 10.51
CA PHE A 2 -15.95 0.93 9.52
C PHE A 2 -16.67 0.67 8.21
N ARG A 3 -16.02 1.00 7.10
CA ARG A 3 -16.60 0.76 5.77
C ARG A 3 -15.51 0.30 4.80
N LEU A 4 -15.89 -0.59 3.89
CA LEU A 4 -15.06 -0.97 2.77
C LEU A 4 -15.29 0.00 1.62
N GLY A 5 -14.23 0.35 0.93
CA GLY A 5 -14.30 1.21 -0.25
C GLY A 5 -13.14 0.96 -1.19
N ILE A 6 -13.11 1.72 -2.27
CA ILE A 6 -12.10 1.63 -3.31
C ILE A 6 -11.43 3.00 -3.45
N ILE A 7 -10.11 3.02 -3.51
CA ILE A 7 -9.36 4.26 -3.74
C ILE A 7 -9.76 4.84 -5.10
N SER A 8 -10.25 6.07 -5.10
CA SER A 8 -10.66 6.76 -6.33
C SER A 8 -9.67 7.83 -6.78
N GLU A 9 -8.94 8.44 -5.84
CA GLU A 9 -8.01 9.53 -6.13
C GLU A 9 -6.90 9.56 -5.09
N ILE A 10 -5.67 9.77 -5.54
CA ILE A 10 -4.50 9.87 -4.67
C ILE A 10 -4.08 11.33 -4.58
N GLY A 11 -3.78 11.77 -3.36
CA GLY A 11 -3.37 13.15 -3.11
C GLY A 11 -1.94 13.44 -3.54
N GLU A 12 -1.76 14.63 -4.05
CA GLU A 12 -0.46 15.19 -4.44
C GLU A 12 -0.32 16.58 -3.85
N GLY A 13 0.90 17.11 -3.82
CA GLY A 13 1.15 18.46 -3.29
C GLY A 13 0.69 18.59 -1.85
N GLU A 14 -0.26 19.49 -1.59
CA GLU A 14 -0.80 19.72 -0.25
C GLU A 14 -1.53 18.51 0.32
N ASN A 15 -2.02 17.63 -0.56
CA ASN A 15 -2.77 16.44 -0.18
C ASN A 15 -1.90 15.16 -0.21
N LEU A 16 -0.59 15.31 -0.30
CA LEU A 16 0.31 14.15 -0.21
C LEU A 16 0.14 13.45 1.15
N GLY A 17 -0.02 12.14 1.13
CA GLY A 17 -0.33 11.37 2.34
C GLY A 17 -1.83 11.15 2.56
N TYR A 18 -2.65 11.60 1.62
CA TYR A 18 -4.11 11.48 1.68
C TYR A 18 -4.64 10.85 0.39
N ALA A 19 -5.82 10.28 0.48
CA ALA A 19 -6.51 9.71 -0.68
C ALA A 19 -8.02 9.88 -0.49
N ARG A 20 -8.76 9.81 -1.59
CA ARG A 20 -10.21 9.80 -1.56
C ARG A 20 -10.70 8.38 -1.86
N VAL A 21 -11.79 8.00 -1.25
CA VAL A 21 -12.33 6.65 -1.32
C VAL A 21 -13.77 6.71 -1.80
N SER A 22 -14.08 5.84 -2.74
CA SER A 22 -15.44 5.65 -3.25
C SER A 22 -16.12 4.51 -2.49
N PHE A 23 -17.30 4.77 -1.97
CA PHE A 23 -18.15 3.78 -1.30
C PHE A 23 -19.31 3.47 -2.23
N ASP A 24 -19.14 2.46 -3.07
CA ASP A 24 -20.04 2.16 -4.19
C ASP A 24 -21.50 1.91 -3.78
N GLU A 25 -21.71 1.32 -2.62
CA GLU A 25 -23.08 1.04 -2.14
C GLU A 25 -23.93 2.30 -2.02
N ASP A 26 -23.31 3.41 -1.65
CA ASP A 26 -23.98 4.69 -1.43
C ASP A 26 -23.67 5.72 -2.52
N GLU A 27 -22.87 5.37 -3.52
CA GLU A 27 -22.40 6.28 -4.55
C GLU A 27 -21.73 7.54 -3.97
N ILE A 28 -21.05 7.38 -2.83
CA ILE A 28 -20.41 8.48 -2.12
C ILE A 28 -18.90 8.41 -2.33
N VAL A 29 -18.28 9.57 -2.57
CA VAL A 29 -16.84 9.73 -2.57
C VAL A 29 -16.45 10.57 -1.36
N SER A 30 -15.53 10.09 -0.55
CA SER A 30 -15.08 10.77 0.65
C SER A 30 -14.33 12.08 0.36
N GLY A 31 -14.10 12.89 1.39
CA GLY A 31 -13.05 13.90 1.38
C GLY A 31 -11.66 13.25 1.39
N TRP A 32 -10.63 14.06 1.65
CA TRP A 32 -9.27 13.55 1.76
C TRP A 32 -9.08 12.83 3.10
N LEU A 33 -8.72 11.54 3.02
CA LEU A 33 -8.51 10.68 4.19
C LEU A 33 -7.03 10.38 4.34
N ALA A 34 -6.53 10.38 5.59
CA ALA A 34 -5.15 10.04 5.87
C ALA A 34 -4.87 8.57 5.49
N ILE A 35 -3.71 8.35 4.88
CA ILE A 35 -3.22 7.02 4.51
C ILE A 35 -2.50 6.41 5.70
N PRO A 36 -2.70 5.10 6.00
CA PRO A 36 -1.97 4.47 7.09
C PRO A 36 -0.48 4.31 6.77
N SER A 37 0.35 4.36 7.79
CA SER A 37 1.78 4.10 7.69
C SER A 37 2.26 3.42 8.96
N MET A 38 3.33 2.64 8.82
CA MET A 38 3.96 1.98 9.97
C MET A 38 4.83 2.94 10.78
N ALA A 39 5.31 4.03 10.19
CA ALA A 39 6.15 5.01 10.87
C ALA A 39 6.09 6.37 10.16
N THR A 40 5.94 7.45 10.93
CA THR A 40 5.66 8.78 10.37
C THR A 40 6.48 9.91 10.98
N TYR A 41 7.17 9.69 12.10
CA TYR A 41 7.81 10.78 12.82
C TYR A 41 9.24 11.03 12.29
N LYS A 42 10.27 10.59 12.99
CA LYS A 42 11.66 10.73 12.52
C LYS A 42 12.03 9.63 11.55
N THR A 43 11.72 8.40 11.90
CA THR A 43 11.77 7.27 10.96
C THR A 43 10.48 7.26 10.17
N LYS A 44 10.60 7.22 8.85
CA LYS A 44 9.45 7.32 7.96
C LYS A 44 9.38 6.14 7.02
N HIS A 45 8.20 5.56 6.93
CA HIS A 45 7.91 4.45 6.04
C HIS A 45 6.86 4.93 5.03
N TRP A 46 7.17 4.83 3.75
CA TRP A 46 6.28 5.32 2.70
C TRP A 46 5.99 4.24 1.67
N ILE A 47 4.75 3.78 1.65
CA ILE A 47 4.20 2.95 0.58
C ILE A 47 2.87 3.60 0.21
N PRO A 48 2.77 4.24 -0.97
CA PRO A 48 1.54 4.90 -1.37
C PRO A 48 0.44 3.89 -1.66
N VAL A 49 -0.80 4.28 -1.39
CA VAL A 49 -1.95 3.52 -1.87
C VAL A 49 -2.12 3.73 -3.38
N GLU A 50 -2.81 2.83 -4.02
CA GLU A 50 -3.02 2.89 -5.46
C GLU A 50 -4.50 3.02 -5.78
N VAL A 51 -4.81 3.74 -6.87
CA VAL A 51 -6.17 3.83 -7.37
C VAL A 51 -6.69 2.43 -7.66
N ASN A 52 -7.94 2.18 -7.31
CA ASN A 52 -8.65 0.90 -7.41
C ASN A 52 -8.31 -0.13 -6.32
N ALA A 53 -7.40 0.17 -5.39
CA ALA A 53 -7.15 -0.72 -4.25
C ALA A 53 -8.34 -0.71 -3.30
N GLN A 54 -8.67 -1.88 -2.75
CA GLN A 54 -9.72 -2.01 -1.73
C GLN A 54 -9.16 -1.66 -0.36
N VAL A 55 -9.91 -0.85 0.38
CA VAL A 55 -9.49 -0.36 1.70
C VAL A 55 -10.63 -0.48 2.72
N LEU A 56 -10.23 -0.61 3.98
CA LEU A 56 -11.12 -0.48 5.12
C LEU A 56 -10.90 0.90 5.74
N CYS A 57 -11.98 1.66 5.91
CA CYS A 57 -11.94 3.01 6.45
C CYS A 57 -12.75 3.10 7.74
N SER A 58 -12.28 3.97 8.65
CA SER A 58 -13.08 4.41 9.79
C SER A 58 -13.65 5.77 9.44
N MET A 59 -14.96 5.88 9.35
CA MET A 59 -15.66 7.04 8.80
C MET A 59 -16.68 7.63 9.76
N ASP A 60 -16.99 8.91 9.53
CA ASP A 60 -18.14 9.55 10.17
C ASP A 60 -19.44 9.05 9.52
N GLU A 61 -20.58 9.51 10.05
CA GLU A 61 -21.90 9.07 9.58
C GLU A 61 -22.16 9.43 8.10
N ASN A 62 -21.58 10.52 7.64
CA ASN A 62 -21.80 11.01 6.27
C ASN A 62 -20.79 10.46 5.26
N CYS A 63 -19.85 9.65 5.71
CA CYS A 63 -18.75 9.13 4.88
C CYS A 63 -17.93 10.22 4.20
N GLU A 64 -17.79 11.38 4.84
CA GLU A 64 -17.00 12.50 4.34
C GLU A 64 -15.62 12.54 4.95
N GLN A 65 -15.53 12.33 6.25
CA GLN A 65 -14.29 12.41 7.02
C GLN A 65 -14.00 11.11 7.76
N GLY A 66 -12.72 10.88 7.97
CA GLY A 66 -12.25 9.68 8.64
C GLY A 66 -10.82 9.38 8.24
N ALA A 67 -10.44 8.11 8.29
CA ALA A 67 -9.10 7.66 7.92
C ALA A 67 -9.15 6.30 7.26
N ILE A 68 -8.20 6.05 6.38
CA ILE A 68 -7.96 4.73 5.82
C ILE A 68 -7.21 3.93 6.88
N VAL A 69 -7.74 2.76 7.26
CA VAL A 69 -7.16 1.92 8.31
C VAL A 69 -6.25 0.84 7.72
N LEU A 70 -6.72 0.14 6.69
CA LEU A 70 -6.02 -0.99 6.07
C LEU A 70 -6.28 -1.05 4.58
N VAL A 71 -5.32 -1.62 3.84
CA VAL A 71 -5.48 -2.03 2.45
C VAL A 71 -5.65 -3.54 2.44
N LEU A 72 -6.62 -4.05 1.70
CA LEU A 72 -7.03 -5.45 1.76
C LEU A 72 -6.91 -6.15 0.42
N TRP A 73 -6.59 -7.45 0.46
CA TRP A 73 -6.70 -8.32 -0.70
C TRP A 73 -8.17 -8.43 -1.11
N SER A 74 -8.41 -8.69 -2.39
CA SER A 74 -9.76 -8.87 -2.94
C SER A 74 -9.72 -9.95 -4.02
N ASP A 75 -10.87 -10.25 -4.61
CA ASP A 75 -10.95 -11.23 -5.69
C ASP A 75 -10.17 -10.81 -6.94
N THR A 76 -10.00 -9.50 -7.13
CA THR A 76 -9.25 -8.94 -8.26
C THR A 76 -7.79 -8.62 -7.90
N ASP A 77 -7.53 -8.30 -6.62
CA ASP A 77 -6.21 -7.91 -6.13
C ASP A 77 -5.66 -9.01 -5.24
N THR A 78 -5.05 -10.00 -5.86
CA THR A 78 -4.58 -11.21 -5.19
C THR A 78 -3.10 -11.11 -4.82
N PRO A 79 -2.63 -11.92 -3.85
CA PRO A 79 -1.22 -11.94 -3.48
C PRO A 79 -0.29 -12.30 -4.65
N PRO A 80 0.99 -11.91 -4.59
CA PRO A 80 1.96 -12.29 -5.61
C PRO A 80 2.18 -13.81 -5.65
N ASP A 81 2.68 -14.31 -6.78
CA ASP A 81 2.83 -15.75 -7.02
C ASP A 81 3.70 -16.47 -5.98
N TRP A 82 4.68 -15.75 -5.43
CA TRP A 82 5.59 -16.31 -4.42
C TRP A 82 5.02 -16.26 -2.99
N ALA A 83 3.85 -15.69 -2.79
CA ALA A 83 3.26 -15.54 -1.45
C ALA A 83 2.98 -16.89 -0.80
N GLY A 84 3.27 -17.01 0.47
CA GLY A 84 3.04 -18.20 1.27
C GLY A 84 3.41 -17.97 2.72
N PRO A 85 3.22 -18.97 3.60
CA PRO A 85 3.48 -18.82 5.02
C PRO A 85 4.95 -18.61 5.38
N ASP A 86 5.87 -18.99 4.49
CA ASP A 86 7.31 -18.88 4.74
C ASP A 86 7.97 -17.73 3.95
N THR A 87 7.18 -16.93 3.24
CA THR A 87 7.71 -15.85 2.40
C THR A 87 7.29 -14.49 2.92
N MET A 88 8.16 -13.51 2.70
CA MET A 88 7.92 -12.13 3.11
C MET A 88 8.57 -11.20 2.10
N GLY A 89 7.85 -10.22 1.62
CA GLY A 89 8.44 -9.29 0.69
C GLY A 89 7.47 -8.33 0.03
N VAL A 90 7.95 -7.68 -1.01
CA VAL A 90 7.24 -6.63 -1.74
C VAL A 90 7.33 -6.90 -3.23
N LYS A 91 6.21 -6.78 -3.91
CA LYS A 91 6.14 -6.72 -5.36
C LYS A 91 5.73 -5.28 -5.74
N TYR A 92 6.51 -4.66 -6.62
CA TYR A 92 6.25 -3.30 -7.08
C TYR A 92 5.36 -3.31 -8.32
N ALA A 93 4.72 -2.18 -8.60
CA ALA A 93 3.79 -2.06 -9.72
C ALA A 93 4.43 -2.30 -11.08
N ASP A 94 5.73 -2.01 -11.22
CA ASP A 94 6.49 -2.22 -12.47
C ASP A 94 6.97 -3.67 -12.65
N GLY A 95 6.66 -4.54 -11.69
CA GLY A 95 7.05 -5.95 -11.74
C GLY A 95 8.33 -6.29 -10.97
N ALA A 96 9.05 -5.31 -10.46
CA ALA A 96 10.20 -5.57 -9.60
C ALA A 96 9.73 -6.26 -8.31
N GLU A 97 10.58 -7.14 -7.75
CA GLU A 97 10.23 -7.91 -6.56
C GLU A 97 11.43 -8.04 -5.64
N VAL A 98 11.18 -7.91 -4.34
CA VAL A 98 12.19 -8.19 -3.29
C VAL A 98 11.50 -9.04 -2.24
N PHE A 99 11.95 -10.27 -2.06
CA PHE A 99 11.34 -11.16 -1.08
C PHE A 99 12.32 -12.18 -0.52
N TYR A 100 12.02 -12.64 0.68
CA TYR A 100 12.78 -13.67 1.37
C TYR A 100 11.94 -14.93 1.54
N ASP A 101 12.52 -16.08 1.20
CA ASP A 101 11.92 -17.39 1.44
C ASP A 101 12.67 -18.04 2.60
N ALA A 102 12.01 -18.08 3.76
CA ALA A 102 12.63 -18.62 4.98
C ALA A 102 12.84 -20.13 4.91
N LYS A 103 12.04 -20.85 4.13
CA LYS A 103 12.18 -22.30 3.98
C LYS A 103 13.36 -22.65 3.09
N ALA A 104 13.55 -21.92 2.01
CA ALA A 104 14.67 -22.11 1.08
C ALA A 104 15.92 -21.33 1.51
N HIS A 105 15.82 -20.45 2.51
CA HIS A 105 16.89 -19.55 2.95
C HIS A 105 17.42 -18.69 1.80
N LYS A 106 16.49 -18.17 0.99
CA LYS A 106 16.86 -17.42 -0.21
C LYS A 106 16.26 -16.02 -0.21
N LEU A 107 17.14 -15.01 -0.34
CA LEU A 107 16.72 -13.64 -0.57
C LEU A 107 16.79 -13.37 -2.07
N SER A 108 15.68 -12.94 -2.64
CA SER A 108 15.59 -12.63 -4.06
C SER A 108 15.39 -11.14 -4.25
N VAL A 109 16.24 -10.53 -5.10
CA VAL A 109 16.05 -9.16 -5.61
C VAL A 109 15.95 -9.31 -7.11
N ASN A 110 14.75 -9.16 -7.64
CA ASN A 110 14.45 -9.42 -9.04
C ASN A 110 13.90 -8.16 -9.69
N ALA A 111 14.75 -7.43 -10.39
CA ALA A 111 14.39 -6.17 -11.04
C ALA A 111 15.22 -6.03 -12.34
N PRO A 112 14.95 -6.89 -13.34
CA PRO A 112 15.84 -7.02 -14.51
C PRO A 112 15.96 -5.77 -15.37
N ASP A 113 14.93 -4.89 -15.33
CA ASP A 113 14.95 -3.65 -16.13
C ASP A 113 15.29 -2.42 -15.29
N SER A 114 15.80 -2.63 -14.08
CA SER A 114 16.05 -1.56 -13.11
C SER A 114 17.53 -1.38 -12.82
N GLU A 115 17.88 -0.20 -12.31
CA GLU A 115 19.20 0.07 -11.76
C GLU A 115 19.17 -0.25 -10.26
N LEU A 116 20.27 -0.80 -9.74
CA LEU A 116 20.49 -0.98 -8.31
C LEU A 116 21.50 0.05 -7.83
N SER A 117 21.10 0.89 -6.88
CA SER A 117 21.99 1.89 -6.27
C SER A 117 22.08 1.64 -4.77
N ILE A 118 23.30 1.44 -4.29
CA ILE A 118 23.60 1.27 -2.87
C ILE A 118 24.66 2.31 -2.50
N ALA A 119 24.35 3.15 -1.53
CA ALA A 119 25.29 4.14 -1.02
C ALA A 119 25.54 3.86 0.47
N CYS A 120 26.76 3.56 0.82
CA CYS A 120 27.16 3.27 2.19
C CYS A 120 28.63 3.64 2.40
N LYS A 121 29.04 3.72 3.67
CA LYS A 121 30.45 3.99 3.99
C LYS A 121 31.33 2.80 3.65
N LYS A 122 30.82 1.58 3.83
CA LYS A 122 31.59 0.34 3.59
C LYS A 122 30.63 -0.80 3.29
N LEU A 123 30.94 -1.54 2.22
CA LEU A 123 30.24 -2.77 1.86
C LEU A 123 31.19 -3.94 2.07
N ASN A 124 30.77 -4.90 2.91
CA ASN A 124 31.57 -6.09 3.21
C ASN A 124 31.13 -7.28 2.38
#